data_f897d06799de670264f6b53d2de88f38
#
_entry.id   f897d06799de670264f6b53d2de88f38
#
_cell.length_a   1.000
_cell.length_b   1.000
_cell.length_c   1.000
_cell.angle_alpha   90.00
_cell.angle_beta   90.00
_cell.angle_gamma   90.00
#
_symmetry.space_group_name_H-M   'P 1'
#
loop_
_entity.id
_entity.type
_entity.pdbx_description
1 polymer ?
#
loop_
_entity_poly.entity_id
_entity_poly.type
_entity_poly.pdbx_seq_one_letter_code
_entity_poly.pdbx_strand_id
1 'polypeptide(L)'
;KTANYSANSLTKAEALVDEMSHAANLRSKAPWLPALFQIEKWWAAPTLHALGRAFAVLHGSRAAAPVKDLAKLAFCRSLITCANVSFGHQSMSFGAAETPTPSTRRVAQALGQALTPILKAARVALPASPRSVLLGDARTVAEHLEKARFGTVITSPPYVNRMSYVRELRPYMYWLGYLDAPSDAGELDWQAIGGTWGSATSRVAVWESERKTALAEVSVLTAKIARKSDVLGRYVAKYFFDMQAHVKSLSRVMARGGQVHYVVGNSKFFDVLVPAERIFADIFEQSGFRDASVTTLRKRTSKRELFEYLVSATKR
;
A
#
# COMPACT_ATOMS: atom_id res chain seq x y z
N LYS A 1 -6.45 4.76 12.32
CA LYS A 1 -6.60 4.80 13.78
C LYS A 1 -7.55 3.71 14.21
N THR A 2 -7.08 2.77 15.05
CA THR A 2 -7.88 1.61 15.52
C THR A 2 -8.21 1.68 17.00
N ALA A 3 -7.61 2.60 17.76
CA ALA A 3 -7.81 2.76 19.19
C ALA A 3 -7.86 4.25 19.58
N ASN A 4 -8.45 4.53 20.74
CA ASN A 4 -8.31 5.83 21.38
C ASN A 4 -6.96 5.88 22.12
N TYR A 5 -6.34 7.05 22.11
CA TYR A 5 -5.09 7.29 22.82
C TYR A 5 -5.37 8.09 24.10
N SER A 6 -4.77 7.69 25.23
CA SER A 6 -4.84 8.47 26.46
C SER A 6 -3.98 9.76 26.34
N ALA A 7 -4.33 10.79 27.13
CA ALA A 7 -3.51 12.01 27.21
C ALA A 7 -2.04 11.69 27.54
N ASN A 8 -1.81 10.77 28.48
CA ASN A 8 -0.47 10.32 28.86
C ASN A 8 0.29 9.68 27.67
N SER A 9 -0.40 8.89 26.80
CA SER A 9 0.24 8.33 25.61
C SER A 9 0.63 9.40 24.61
N LEU A 10 -0.17 10.45 24.48
CA LEU A 10 0.14 11.59 23.58
C LEU A 10 1.35 12.36 24.08
N THR A 11 1.39 12.72 25.37
CA THR A 11 2.55 13.41 25.99
C THR A 11 3.83 12.57 25.89
N LYS A 12 3.74 11.26 26.12
CA LYS A 12 4.90 10.36 25.98
C LYS A 12 5.36 10.24 24.52
N ALA A 13 4.46 10.32 23.55
CA ALA A 13 4.84 10.33 22.14
C ALA A 13 5.53 11.64 21.75
N GLU A 14 5.11 12.79 22.29
CA GLU A 14 5.80 14.06 22.17
C GLU A 14 7.23 13.95 22.71
N ALA A 15 7.40 13.50 23.95
CA ALA A 15 8.72 13.33 24.56
C ALA A 15 9.63 12.39 23.76
N LEU A 16 9.11 11.26 23.26
CA LEU A 16 9.90 10.33 22.44
C LEU A 16 10.35 10.97 21.12
N VAL A 17 9.50 11.74 20.47
CA VAL A 17 9.86 12.44 19.21
C VAL A 17 10.85 13.59 19.48
N ASP A 18 10.80 14.24 20.64
CA ASP A 18 11.80 15.23 21.06
C ASP A 18 13.16 14.57 21.28
N GLU A 19 13.20 13.40 21.92
CA GLU A 19 14.44 12.61 22.05
C GLU A 19 14.99 12.19 20.68
N MET A 20 14.14 11.74 19.77
CA MET A 20 14.52 11.43 18.38
C MET A 20 15.08 12.65 17.66
N SER A 21 14.47 13.82 17.84
CA SER A 21 14.87 15.08 17.24
C SER A 21 16.23 15.56 17.80
N HIS A 22 16.43 15.39 19.10
CA HIS A 22 17.73 15.66 19.72
C HIS A 22 18.83 14.77 19.16
N ALA A 23 18.58 13.46 19.10
CA ALA A 23 19.52 12.49 18.52
C ALA A 23 19.82 12.78 17.05
N ALA A 24 18.84 13.20 16.26
CA ALA A 24 19.03 13.60 14.87
C ALA A 24 20.04 14.74 14.72
N ASN A 25 20.10 15.68 15.67
CA ASN A 25 21.01 16.84 15.62
C ASN A 25 22.46 16.53 16.05
N LEU A 26 22.75 15.34 16.56
CA LEU A 26 24.11 14.93 16.91
C LEU A 26 24.97 14.81 15.64
N ARG A 27 26.31 14.88 15.81
CA ARG A 27 27.26 14.80 14.69
C ARG A 27 27.86 13.40 14.48
N SER A 28 27.48 12.42 15.31
CA SER A 28 27.96 11.04 15.20
C SER A 28 27.38 10.32 13.98
N LYS A 29 28.07 9.26 13.54
CA LYS A 29 27.48 8.31 12.58
C LYS A 29 26.27 7.62 13.20
N ALA A 30 25.31 7.22 12.37
CA ALA A 30 24.20 6.38 12.80
C ALA A 30 24.73 4.99 13.20
N PRO A 31 24.21 4.38 14.28
CA PRO A 31 24.63 3.04 14.71
C PRO A 31 24.15 1.95 13.75
N TRP A 32 23.10 2.21 13.00
CA TRP A 32 22.51 1.30 12.03
C TRP A 32 21.83 2.07 10.89
N LEU A 33 21.85 1.49 9.70
CA LEU A 33 21.12 1.95 8.52
C LEU A 33 20.51 0.72 7.82
N PRO A 34 19.32 0.83 7.20
CA PRO A 34 18.70 -0.28 6.50
C PRO A 34 19.45 -0.63 5.20
N ALA A 35 19.35 -1.91 4.79
CA ALA A 35 19.98 -2.42 3.58
C ALA A 35 19.21 -2.04 2.28
N LEU A 36 18.69 -0.83 2.21
CA LEU A 36 17.99 -0.32 1.04
C LEU A 36 18.98 -0.07 -0.09
N PHE A 37 18.76 -0.69 -1.25
CA PHE A 37 19.63 -0.52 -2.42
C PHE A 37 19.74 0.94 -2.84
N GLN A 38 20.98 1.41 -3.04
CA GLN A 38 21.32 2.80 -3.38
C GLN A 38 20.68 3.81 -2.41
N ILE A 39 20.78 3.54 -1.11
CA ILE A 39 20.17 4.37 -0.05
C ILE A 39 20.63 5.83 -0.11
N GLU A 40 21.83 6.08 -0.61
CA GLU A 40 22.42 7.40 -0.80
C GLU A 40 21.69 8.24 -1.87
N LYS A 41 20.95 7.61 -2.78
CA LYS A 41 20.08 8.32 -3.72
C LYS A 41 18.81 8.84 -3.04
N TRP A 42 18.39 8.18 -1.96
CA TRP A 42 17.20 8.57 -1.21
C TRP A 42 17.51 9.73 -0.25
N TRP A 43 18.64 9.69 0.41
CA TRP A 43 19.04 10.69 1.39
C TRP A 43 20.54 10.97 1.30
N ALA A 44 20.90 12.24 1.22
CA ALA A 44 22.30 12.65 1.35
C ALA A 44 22.85 12.20 2.71
N ALA A 45 24.15 11.88 2.77
CA ALA A 45 24.78 11.24 3.93
C ALA A 45 24.49 11.93 5.29
N PRO A 46 24.50 13.28 5.44
CA PRO A 46 24.17 13.92 6.70
C PRO A 46 22.71 13.67 7.13
N THR A 47 21.75 13.73 6.18
CA THR A 47 20.33 13.44 6.41
C THR A 47 20.13 11.97 6.78
N LEU A 48 20.78 11.07 6.03
CA LEU A 48 20.72 9.63 6.27
C LEU A 48 21.18 9.26 7.68
N HIS A 49 22.31 9.81 8.11
CA HIS A 49 22.81 9.57 9.47
C HIS A 49 21.94 10.20 10.55
N ALA A 50 21.33 11.37 10.29
CA ALA A 50 20.38 11.98 11.21
C ALA A 50 19.11 11.12 11.38
N LEU A 51 18.58 10.60 10.28
CA LEU A 51 17.45 9.64 10.29
C LEU A 51 17.81 8.35 11.05
N GLY A 52 19.02 7.81 10.82
CA GLY A 52 19.48 6.60 11.51
C GLY A 52 19.62 6.78 13.02
N ARG A 53 20.10 7.93 13.48
CA ARG A 53 20.15 8.24 14.92
C ARG A 53 18.75 8.39 15.53
N ALA A 54 17.85 9.11 14.85
CA ALA A 54 16.47 9.22 15.28
C ALA A 54 15.78 7.85 15.36
N PHE A 55 16.02 6.99 14.36
CA PHE A 55 15.47 5.63 14.35
C PHE A 55 16.04 4.76 15.48
N ALA A 56 17.31 4.89 15.82
CA ALA A 56 17.92 4.16 16.91
C ALA A 56 17.21 4.45 18.26
N VAL A 57 16.85 5.71 18.52
CA VAL A 57 16.06 6.10 19.70
C VAL A 57 14.66 5.43 19.67
N LEU A 58 13.97 5.52 18.53
CA LEU A 58 12.65 4.89 18.36
C LEU A 58 12.70 3.38 18.54
N HIS A 59 13.69 2.72 17.94
CA HIS A 59 13.86 1.27 18.01
C HIS A 59 14.23 0.80 19.42
N GLY A 60 15.16 1.48 20.09
CA GLY A 60 15.61 1.18 21.43
C GLY A 60 14.61 1.57 22.55
N SER A 61 13.58 2.37 22.22
CA SER A 61 12.60 2.82 23.20
C SER A 61 11.81 1.66 23.82
N ARG A 62 11.66 1.70 25.16
CA ARG A 62 10.80 0.79 25.93
C ARG A 62 9.37 1.31 26.09
N ALA A 63 9.00 2.37 25.39
CA ALA A 63 7.66 2.94 25.43
C ALA A 63 6.60 1.91 24.97
N ALA A 64 5.39 2.04 25.49
CA ALA A 64 4.26 1.19 25.11
C ALA A 64 3.93 1.32 23.60
N ALA A 65 3.39 0.26 23.02
CA ALA A 65 3.07 0.20 21.59
C ALA A 65 2.30 1.43 21.06
N PRO A 66 1.25 1.96 21.71
CA PRO A 66 0.55 3.15 21.24
C PRO A 66 1.45 4.39 21.11
N VAL A 67 2.40 4.56 22.01
CA VAL A 67 3.39 5.66 21.98
C VAL A 67 4.33 5.48 20.79
N LYS A 68 4.90 4.27 20.66
CA LYS A 68 5.80 3.92 19.55
C LYS A 68 5.12 4.03 18.20
N ASP A 69 3.84 3.70 18.10
CA ASP A 69 3.11 3.78 16.83
C ASP A 69 2.92 5.23 16.37
N LEU A 70 2.64 6.16 17.28
CA LEU A 70 2.58 7.58 16.96
C LEU A 70 3.95 8.12 16.50
N ALA A 71 5.01 7.76 17.22
CA ALA A 71 6.38 8.13 16.85
C ALA A 71 6.84 7.50 15.53
N LYS A 72 6.49 6.23 15.24
CA LYS A 72 6.72 5.59 13.94
C LYS A 72 6.03 6.33 12.80
N LEU A 73 4.79 6.78 12.98
CA LEU A 73 4.08 7.57 11.98
C LEU A 73 4.80 8.89 11.70
N ALA A 74 5.26 9.61 12.74
CA ALA A 74 6.04 10.83 12.59
C ALA A 74 7.37 10.54 11.85
N PHE A 75 8.07 9.48 12.21
CA PHE A 75 9.29 9.05 11.55
C PHE A 75 9.06 8.72 10.06
N CYS A 76 8.05 7.95 9.72
CA CYS A 76 7.72 7.60 8.34
C CYS A 76 7.43 8.85 7.48
N ARG A 77 6.69 9.82 8.00
CA ARG A 77 6.47 11.08 7.29
C ARG A 77 7.77 11.87 7.10
N SER A 78 8.63 11.88 8.12
CA SER A 78 9.93 12.54 8.04
C SER A 78 10.87 11.89 7.04
N LEU A 79 10.86 10.56 6.90
CA LEU A 79 11.60 9.83 5.87
C LEU A 79 11.33 10.42 4.48
N ILE A 80 10.07 10.58 4.12
CA ILE A 80 9.67 11.06 2.80
C ILE A 80 9.88 12.57 2.65
N THR A 81 9.58 13.35 3.69
CA THR A 81 9.81 14.81 3.68
C THR A 81 11.29 15.15 3.48
N CYS A 82 12.21 14.31 3.98
CA CYS A 82 13.65 14.50 3.86
C CYS A 82 14.28 13.75 2.67
N ALA A 83 13.49 13.02 1.88
CA ALA A 83 14.01 12.24 0.76
C ALA A 83 14.24 13.11 -0.50
N ASN A 84 15.22 12.72 -1.31
CA ASN A 84 15.46 13.26 -2.65
C ASN A 84 14.54 12.63 -3.70
N VAL A 85 13.22 12.65 -3.42
CA VAL A 85 12.22 11.97 -4.25
C VAL A 85 11.10 12.93 -4.59
N SER A 86 10.75 12.96 -5.86
CA SER A 86 9.56 13.68 -6.34
C SER A 86 8.37 12.73 -6.41
N PHE A 87 7.24 13.17 -5.88
CA PHE A 87 5.94 12.49 -5.94
C PHE A 87 5.00 13.12 -6.98
N GLY A 88 5.52 13.97 -7.87
CA GLY A 88 4.72 14.66 -8.90
C GLY A 88 4.17 13.74 -10.00
N HIS A 89 4.54 12.47 -10.01
CA HIS A 89 4.10 11.45 -10.97
C HIS A 89 3.48 10.26 -10.25
N GLN A 90 2.84 9.35 -11.00
CA GLN A 90 2.25 8.12 -10.46
C GLN A 90 3.27 7.15 -9.84
N SER A 91 4.56 7.33 -10.13
CA SER A 91 5.66 6.59 -9.52
C SER A 91 6.70 7.55 -8.99
N MET A 92 7.37 7.17 -7.90
CA MET A 92 8.47 7.94 -7.34
C MET A 92 9.61 8.09 -8.37
N SER A 93 10.12 9.30 -8.53
CA SER A 93 11.33 9.60 -9.27
C SER A 93 12.33 10.32 -8.39
N PHE A 94 13.62 10.05 -8.57
CA PHE A 94 14.66 10.78 -7.85
C PHE A 94 14.76 12.21 -8.40
N GLY A 95 14.78 13.18 -7.49
CA GLY A 95 15.13 14.57 -7.81
C GLY A 95 16.63 14.75 -7.99
N ALA A 96 17.05 15.93 -8.44
CA ALA A 96 18.44 16.33 -8.34
C ALA A 96 18.85 16.35 -6.85
N ALA A 97 20.05 15.85 -6.54
CA ALA A 97 20.56 15.92 -5.19
C ALA A 97 20.54 17.38 -4.72
N GLU A 98 19.73 17.68 -3.71
CA GLU A 98 19.70 19.02 -3.14
C GLU A 98 21.09 19.34 -2.59
N THR A 99 21.56 20.56 -2.86
CA THR A 99 22.75 21.12 -2.23
C THR A 99 22.59 21.00 -0.70
N PRO A 100 23.59 20.49 0.01
CA PRO A 100 23.44 20.16 1.42
C PRO A 100 23.27 21.43 2.27
N THR A 101 22.06 21.84 2.48
CA THR A 101 21.73 22.63 3.68
C THR A 101 21.95 21.74 4.90
N PRO A 102 22.39 22.27 6.08
CA PRO A 102 22.69 21.41 7.25
C PRO A 102 21.51 20.52 7.62
N SER A 103 21.56 19.30 7.18
CA SER A 103 20.42 18.40 7.05
C SER A 103 19.99 17.75 8.37
N THR A 104 20.78 17.85 9.43
CA THR A 104 20.43 17.42 10.78
C THR A 104 19.22 18.19 11.33
N ARG A 105 19.20 19.53 11.18
CA ARG A 105 18.05 20.37 11.58
C ARG A 105 16.81 20.07 10.77
N ARG A 106 16.95 19.72 9.48
CA ARG A 106 15.83 19.35 8.61
C ARG A 106 15.07 18.12 9.14
N VAL A 107 15.82 17.09 9.60
CA VAL A 107 15.20 15.87 10.16
C VAL A 107 14.46 16.18 11.45
N ALA A 108 15.05 16.92 12.37
CA ALA A 108 14.41 17.31 13.63
C ALA A 108 13.13 18.14 13.38
N GLN A 109 13.19 19.11 12.46
CA GLN A 109 12.02 19.90 12.07
C GLN A 109 10.93 19.04 11.43
N ALA A 110 11.30 18.11 10.54
CA ALA A 110 10.35 17.22 9.89
C ALA A 110 9.64 16.31 10.90
N LEU A 111 10.34 15.81 11.93
CA LEU A 111 9.77 15.02 13.00
C LEU A 111 8.71 15.81 13.78
N GLY A 112 9.01 17.02 14.21
CA GLY A 112 8.07 17.89 14.93
C GLY A 112 6.86 18.27 14.08
N GLN A 113 7.11 18.69 12.82
CA GLN A 113 6.04 19.04 11.89
C GLN A 113 5.13 17.85 11.55
N ALA A 114 5.70 16.64 11.45
CA ALA A 114 4.93 15.43 11.20
C ALA A 114 4.08 15.03 12.41
N LEU A 115 4.60 15.20 13.62
CA LEU A 115 3.92 14.79 14.84
C LEU A 115 2.65 15.61 15.11
N THR A 116 2.67 16.90 14.88
CA THR A 116 1.55 17.83 15.17
C THR A 116 0.21 17.35 14.60
N PRO A 117 0.06 17.10 13.28
CA PRO A 117 -1.22 16.60 12.73
C PRO A 117 -1.56 15.20 13.21
N ILE A 118 -0.55 14.36 13.51
CA ILE A 118 -0.77 13.01 14.05
C ILE A 118 -1.41 13.08 15.43
N LEU A 119 -0.91 13.92 16.32
CA LEU A 119 -1.47 14.11 17.66
C LEU A 119 -2.86 14.76 17.59
N LYS A 120 -3.07 15.73 16.71
CA LYS A 120 -4.40 16.30 16.48
C LYS A 120 -5.41 15.23 16.09
N ALA A 121 -5.07 14.36 15.14
CA ALA A 121 -5.91 13.23 14.75
C ALA A 121 -6.06 12.18 15.86
N ALA A 122 -5.02 11.97 16.67
CA ALA A 122 -5.06 11.01 17.77
C ALA A 122 -5.99 11.46 18.93
N ARG A 123 -6.15 12.77 19.14
CA ARG A 123 -7.08 13.33 20.15
C ARG A 123 -8.55 13.15 19.79
N VAL A 124 -8.87 12.94 18.52
CA VAL A 124 -10.27 12.70 18.11
C VAL A 124 -10.74 11.37 18.69
N ALA A 125 -11.77 11.39 19.52
CA ALA A 125 -12.37 10.18 20.07
C ALA A 125 -13.02 9.35 18.94
N LEU A 126 -12.86 8.04 19.03
CA LEU A 126 -13.54 7.10 18.16
C LEU A 126 -14.78 6.55 18.86
N PRO A 127 -15.86 6.25 18.14
CA PRO A 127 -17.04 5.60 18.71
C PRO A 127 -16.66 4.32 19.47
N ALA A 128 -17.44 3.99 20.48
CA ALA A 128 -17.27 2.74 21.24
C ALA A 128 -17.78 1.54 20.44
N SER A 129 -17.04 1.13 19.43
CA SER A 129 -17.35 -0.04 18.58
C SER A 129 -16.11 -0.93 18.45
N PRO A 130 -16.26 -2.26 18.37
CA PRO A 130 -15.15 -3.18 18.13
C PRO A 130 -14.43 -2.81 16.82
N ARG A 131 -13.10 -2.85 16.87
CA ARG A 131 -12.24 -2.59 15.70
C ARG A 131 -11.06 -3.54 15.75
N SER A 132 -10.73 -4.09 14.58
CA SER A 132 -9.55 -4.95 14.43
C SER A 132 -8.82 -4.62 13.14
N VAL A 133 -7.52 -4.87 13.15
CA VAL A 133 -6.67 -4.90 11.95
C VAL A 133 -6.07 -6.28 11.91
N LEU A 134 -6.24 -6.96 10.79
CA LEU A 134 -5.73 -8.29 10.58
C LEU A 134 -4.68 -8.25 9.46
N LEU A 135 -3.56 -8.94 9.67
CA LEU A 135 -2.59 -9.23 8.63
C LEU A 135 -3.00 -10.55 7.98
N GLY A 136 -3.20 -10.53 6.65
CA GLY A 136 -3.57 -11.72 5.91
C GLY A 136 -3.62 -11.48 4.41
N ASP A 137 -3.79 -12.56 3.66
CA ASP A 137 -4.00 -12.52 2.22
C ASP A 137 -5.49 -12.29 1.90
N ALA A 138 -5.76 -11.27 1.10
CA ALA A 138 -7.13 -10.96 0.70
C ALA A 138 -7.80 -12.09 -0.10
N ARG A 139 -7.02 -12.94 -0.79
CA ARG A 139 -7.54 -14.12 -1.53
C ARG A 139 -8.11 -15.20 -0.62
N THR A 140 -7.67 -15.23 0.63
CA THR A 140 -8.08 -16.19 1.66
C THR A 140 -8.70 -15.52 2.88
N VAL A 141 -9.29 -14.34 2.72
CA VAL A 141 -9.85 -13.54 3.82
C VAL A 141 -10.84 -14.32 4.69
N ALA A 142 -11.58 -15.28 4.13
CA ALA A 142 -12.50 -16.12 4.87
C ALA A 142 -11.81 -17.05 5.90
N GLU A 143 -10.54 -17.39 5.70
CA GLU A 143 -9.78 -18.23 6.63
C GLU A 143 -9.45 -17.49 7.93
N HIS A 144 -9.36 -16.15 7.86
CA HIS A 144 -9.09 -15.29 9.02
C HIS A 144 -10.37 -14.79 9.71
N LEU A 145 -11.52 -14.96 9.09
CA LEU A 145 -12.79 -14.34 9.50
C LEU A 145 -13.96 -15.35 9.51
N GLU A 146 -13.72 -16.62 9.80
CA GLU A 146 -14.65 -17.74 9.62
C GLU A 146 -16.07 -17.52 10.14
N LYS A 147 -16.20 -16.85 11.28
CA LYS A 147 -17.50 -16.60 11.93
C LYS A 147 -18.05 -15.19 11.69
N ALA A 148 -17.26 -14.34 11.01
CA ALA A 148 -17.67 -12.96 10.79
C ALA A 148 -18.77 -12.88 9.71
N ARG A 149 -19.69 -11.91 9.86
CA ARG A 149 -20.71 -11.58 8.87
C ARG A 149 -20.72 -10.07 8.72
N PHE A 150 -20.16 -9.60 7.59
CA PHE A 150 -20.06 -8.18 7.30
C PHE A 150 -21.26 -7.71 6.49
N GLY A 151 -21.91 -6.64 6.94
CA GLY A 151 -23.00 -5.99 6.21
C GLY A 151 -22.52 -5.10 5.07
N THR A 152 -21.33 -4.54 5.19
CA THR A 152 -20.77 -3.64 4.16
C THR A 152 -19.27 -3.82 4.02
N VAL A 153 -18.80 -3.84 2.78
CA VAL A 153 -17.37 -3.79 2.44
C VAL A 153 -17.11 -2.61 1.51
N ILE A 154 -16.17 -1.77 1.87
CA ILE A 154 -15.71 -0.63 1.07
C ILE A 154 -14.21 -0.77 0.88
N THR A 155 -13.74 -0.78 -0.37
CA THR A 155 -12.33 -0.90 -0.69
C THR A 155 -11.97 -0.28 -2.03
N SER A 156 -10.69 0.07 -2.18
CA SER A 156 -10.06 0.34 -3.47
C SER A 156 -8.95 -0.70 -3.65
N PRO A 157 -9.24 -1.85 -4.29
CA PRO A 157 -8.24 -2.89 -4.50
C PRO A 157 -7.12 -2.38 -5.42
N PRO A 158 -5.97 -3.07 -5.49
CA PRO A 158 -4.94 -2.74 -6.46
C PRO A 158 -5.51 -2.66 -7.87
N TYR A 159 -5.10 -1.64 -8.64
CA TYR A 159 -5.56 -1.50 -10.03
C TYR A 159 -4.70 -2.35 -10.97
N VAL A 160 -5.30 -2.78 -12.08
CA VAL A 160 -4.62 -3.54 -13.13
C VAL A 160 -3.71 -2.63 -13.99
N ASN A 161 -2.79 -1.90 -13.38
CA ASN A 161 -1.97 -0.85 -14.00
C ASN A 161 -0.45 -1.01 -13.79
N ARG A 162 0.00 -2.18 -13.31
CA ARG A 162 1.40 -2.50 -12.99
C ARG A 162 2.04 -1.60 -11.91
N MET A 163 1.24 -1.00 -11.05
CA MET A 163 1.77 -0.29 -9.89
C MET A 163 2.21 -1.29 -8.82
N SER A 164 3.50 -1.30 -8.48
CA SER A 164 4.00 -2.08 -7.36
C SER A 164 3.92 -1.25 -6.08
N TYR A 165 3.06 -1.65 -5.17
CA TYR A 165 2.96 -1.03 -3.85
C TYR A 165 4.21 -1.28 -3.00
N VAL A 166 4.84 -2.44 -3.15
CA VAL A 166 6.10 -2.76 -2.46
C VAL A 166 7.21 -1.81 -2.90
N ARG A 167 7.33 -1.56 -4.22
CA ARG A 167 8.28 -0.60 -4.75
C ARG A 167 8.07 0.80 -4.17
N GLU A 168 6.82 1.27 -4.11
CA GLU A 168 6.49 2.62 -3.63
C GLU A 168 6.66 2.75 -2.11
N LEU A 169 6.43 1.67 -1.35
CA LEU A 169 6.51 1.67 0.11
C LEU A 169 7.86 1.17 0.66
N ARG A 170 8.77 0.72 -0.21
CA ARG A 170 10.06 0.14 0.23
C ARG A 170 10.88 1.00 1.20
N PRO A 171 10.91 2.36 1.12
CA PRO A 171 11.64 3.14 2.10
C PRO A 171 11.14 2.89 3.53
N TYR A 172 9.82 2.87 3.70
CA TYR A 172 9.22 2.57 5.02
C TYR A 172 9.49 1.14 5.45
N MET A 173 9.38 0.20 4.52
CA MET A 173 9.47 -1.22 4.81
C MET A 173 10.87 -1.61 5.29
N TYR A 174 11.93 -1.09 4.63
CA TYR A 174 13.30 -1.30 5.06
C TYR A 174 13.61 -0.63 6.40
N TRP A 175 13.19 0.61 6.60
CA TRP A 175 13.41 1.30 7.87
C TRP A 175 12.68 0.66 9.05
N LEU A 176 11.50 0.11 8.83
CA LEU A 176 10.70 -0.52 9.88
C LEU A 176 10.98 -2.02 10.06
N GLY A 177 11.93 -2.59 9.31
CA GLY A 177 12.31 -4.01 9.43
C GLY A 177 11.29 -4.99 8.85
N TYR A 178 10.50 -4.56 7.86
CA TYR A 178 9.63 -5.47 7.09
C TYR A 178 10.35 -6.10 5.89
N LEU A 179 11.49 -5.55 5.49
CA LEU A 179 12.36 -6.05 4.44
C LEU A 179 13.81 -5.92 4.92
N ASP A 180 14.55 -7.01 4.82
CA ASP A 180 15.97 -7.07 5.18
C ASP A 180 16.88 -7.16 3.94
N ALA A 181 16.38 -7.78 2.86
CA ALA A 181 17.13 -7.96 1.62
C ALA A 181 16.30 -7.58 0.38
N PRO A 182 16.95 -7.25 -0.75
CA PRO A 182 16.24 -6.98 -2.02
C PRO A 182 15.37 -8.13 -2.52
N SER A 183 15.74 -9.38 -2.22
CA SER A 183 14.95 -10.58 -2.51
C SER A 183 13.58 -10.56 -1.85
N ASP A 184 13.49 -10.07 -0.61
CA ASP A 184 12.25 -10.06 0.17
C ASP A 184 11.21 -9.14 -0.47
N ALA A 185 11.66 -8.01 -1.01
CA ALA A 185 10.80 -7.08 -1.73
C ALA A 185 10.20 -7.72 -3.00
N GLY A 186 10.99 -8.49 -3.75
CA GLY A 186 10.51 -9.22 -4.93
C GLY A 186 9.53 -10.34 -4.57
N GLU A 187 9.79 -11.06 -3.49
CA GLU A 187 8.88 -12.11 -2.99
C GLU A 187 7.55 -11.52 -2.53
N LEU A 188 7.58 -10.46 -1.74
CA LEU A 188 6.37 -9.80 -1.27
C LEU A 188 5.56 -9.19 -2.43
N ASP A 189 6.24 -8.62 -3.43
CA ASP A 189 5.57 -8.08 -4.61
C ASP A 189 4.92 -9.18 -5.46
N TRP A 190 5.55 -10.36 -5.55
CA TRP A 190 4.95 -11.53 -6.17
C TRP A 190 3.69 -12.01 -5.45
N GLN A 191 3.70 -11.99 -4.12
CA GLN A 191 2.54 -12.37 -3.30
C GLN A 191 1.41 -11.34 -3.40
N ALA A 192 1.73 -10.08 -3.66
CA ALA A 192 0.72 -9.03 -3.79
C ALA A 192 -0.10 -9.17 -5.07
N ILE A 193 -1.42 -8.93 -4.97
CA ILE A 193 -2.28 -8.86 -6.15
C ILE A 193 -1.82 -7.70 -7.04
N GLY A 194 -1.53 -8.00 -8.30
CA GLY A 194 -1.05 -6.98 -9.26
C GLY A 194 0.43 -6.62 -9.14
N GLY A 195 1.22 -7.32 -8.33
CA GLY A 195 2.67 -7.13 -8.23
C GLY A 195 3.40 -7.55 -9.51
N THR A 196 4.37 -6.73 -9.93
CA THR A 196 5.15 -6.95 -11.18
C THR A 196 6.58 -6.40 -11.08
N TRP A 197 7.09 -6.12 -9.90
CA TRP A 197 8.40 -5.53 -9.74
C TRP A 197 9.47 -6.55 -9.36
N GLY A 198 10.70 -6.34 -9.83
CA GLY A 198 11.82 -7.23 -9.54
C GLY A 198 11.59 -8.66 -10.03
N SER A 199 11.84 -9.64 -9.16
CA SER A 199 11.66 -11.08 -9.44
C SER A 199 10.20 -11.47 -9.74
N ALA A 200 9.21 -10.67 -9.31
CA ALA A 200 7.81 -10.91 -9.64
C ALA A 200 7.56 -10.86 -11.16
N THR A 201 8.26 -10.00 -11.90
CA THR A 201 8.15 -9.95 -13.37
C THR A 201 8.58 -11.26 -14.03
N SER A 202 9.69 -11.85 -13.60
CA SER A 202 10.19 -13.12 -14.13
C SER A 202 9.23 -14.29 -13.80
N ARG A 203 8.62 -14.27 -12.62
CA ARG A 203 7.61 -15.25 -12.21
C ARG A 203 6.30 -15.10 -13.01
N VAL A 204 5.88 -13.88 -13.32
CA VAL A 204 4.73 -13.64 -14.20
C VAL A 204 5.00 -14.18 -15.61
N ALA A 205 6.23 -14.08 -16.11
CA ALA A 205 6.59 -14.55 -17.44
C ALA A 205 6.41 -16.07 -17.63
N VAL A 206 6.49 -16.84 -16.54
CA VAL A 206 6.32 -18.31 -16.54
C VAL A 206 5.03 -18.75 -15.84
N TRP A 207 4.23 -17.79 -15.35
CA TRP A 207 3.00 -18.13 -14.65
C TRP A 207 1.95 -18.70 -15.61
N GLU A 208 1.39 -19.84 -15.22
CA GLU A 208 0.27 -20.49 -15.88
C GLU A 208 -0.82 -20.75 -14.86
N SER A 209 -2.06 -20.51 -15.23
CA SER A 209 -3.19 -20.87 -14.40
C SER A 209 -3.52 -22.35 -14.58
N GLU A 210 -3.54 -23.13 -13.52
CA GLU A 210 -4.06 -24.48 -13.51
C GLU A 210 -5.56 -24.53 -13.87
N ARG A 211 -6.26 -23.41 -13.73
CA ARG A 211 -7.68 -23.26 -14.05
C ARG A 211 -7.84 -22.14 -15.06
N LYS A 212 -8.51 -22.41 -16.15
CA LYS A 212 -8.94 -21.34 -17.08
C LYS A 212 -9.81 -20.34 -16.29
N THR A 213 -9.55 -19.04 -16.48
CA THR A 213 -10.46 -18.03 -15.91
C THR A 213 -11.88 -18.32 -16.42
N ALA A 214 -12.84 -18.29 -15.52
CA ALA A 214 -14.25 -18.48 -15.87
C ALA A 214 -14.82 -17.30 -16.69
N LEU A 215 -14.04 -16.24 -16.85
CA LEU A 215 -14.44 -15.00 -17.54
C LEU A 215 -13.93 -15.04 -19.00
N ALA A 216 -14.81 -15.33 -19.92
CA ALA A 216 -14.49 -15.36 -21.35
C ALA A 216 -13.89 -14.03 -21.86
N GLU A 217 -14.40 -12.89 -21.35
CA GLU A 217 -13.91 -11.57 -21.70
C GLU A 217 -12.42 -11.39 -21.32
N VAL A 218 -12.01 -11.86 -20.12
CA VAL A 218 -10.61 -11.80 -19.68
C VAL A 218 -9.71 -12.61 -20.63
N SER A 219 -10.15 -13.78 -21.06
CA SER A 219 -9.38 -14.63 -22.00
C SER A 219 -9.17 -13.94 -23.34
N VAL A 220 -10.19 -13.29 -23.87
CA VAL A 220 -10.09 -12.52 -25.13
C VAL A 220 -9.15 -11.32 -25.00
N LEU A 221 -9.27 -10.56 -23.91
CA LEU A 221 -8.44 -9.38 -23.65
C LEU A 221 -6.97 -9.76 -23.47
N THR A 222 -6.70 -10.80 -22.69
CA THR A 222 -5.33 -11.26 -22.42
C THR A 222 -4.67 -11.81 -23.67
N ALA A 223 -5.39 -12.53 -24.54
CA ALA A 223 -4.89 -12.97 -25.83
C ALA A 223 -4.52 -11.80 -26.77
N LYS A 224 -5.35 -10.72 -26.79
CA LYS A 224 -5.02 -9.50 -27.56
C LYS A 224 -3.77 -8.80 -27.04
N ILE A 225 -3.61 -8.70 -25.74
CA ILE A 225 -2.43 -8.09 -25.11
C ILE A 225 -1.18 -8.94 -25.36
N ALA A 226 -1.30 -10.27 -25.22
CA ALA A 226 -0.21 -11.22 -25.40
C ALA A 226 0.42 -11.18 -26.82
N ARG A 227 -0.35 -10.82 -27.86
CA ARG A 227 0.19 -10.59 -29.22
C ARG A 227 1.30 -9.54 -29.25
N LYS A 228 1.30 -8.57 -28.32
CA LYS A 228 2.34 -7.53 -28.21
C LYS A 228 3.31 -7.79 -27.05
N SER A 229 2.87 -8.45 -25.99
CA SER A 229 3.68 -8.83 -24.84
C SER A 229 3.02 -9.97 -24.06
N ASP A 230 3.60 -11.16 -24.14
CA ASP A 230 3.12 -12.34 -23.43
C ASP A 230 3.10 -12.12 -21.92
N VAL A 231 4.16 -11.52 -21.36
CA VAL A 231 4.25 -11.18 -19.93
C VAL A 231 3.09 -10.28 -19.47
N LEU A 232 2.70 -9.29 -20.29
CA LEU A 232 1.58 -8.41 -19.95
C LEU A 232 0.23 -9.10 -20.08
N GLY A 233 0.07 -10.00 -21.04
CA GLY A 233 -1.10 -10.86 -21.14
C GLY A 233 -1.25 -11.74 -19.87
N ARG A 234 -0.18 -12.41 -19.46
CA ARG A 234 -0.14 -13.22 -18.23
C ARG A 234 -0.38 -12.40 -16.98
N TYR A 235 0.17 -11.17 -16.91
CA TYR A 235 -0.08 -10.25 -15.82
C TYR A 235 -1.57 -9.93 -15.63
N VAL A 236 -2.25 -9.56 -16.72
CA VAL A 236 -3.68 -9.24 -16.66
C VAL A 236 -4.51 -10.48 -16.31
N ALA A 237 -4.15 -11.65 -16.85
CA ALA A 237 -4.79 -12.91 -16.51
C ALA A 237 -4.65 -13.25 -15.01
N LYS A 238 -3.41 -13.17 -14.48
CA LYS A 238 -3.13 -13.42 -13.06
C LYS A 238 -3.87 -12.45 -12.15
N TYR A 239 -3.90 -11.18 -12.51
CA TYR A 239 -4.60 -10.16 -11.73
C TYR A 239 -6.09 -10.52 -11.54
N PHE A 240 -6.81 -10.83 -12.61
CA PHE A 240 -8.23 -11.18 -12.50
C PHE A 240 -8.45 -12.55 -11.87
N PHE A 241 -7.52 -13.48 -12.04
CA PHE A 241 -7.55 -14.76 -11.31
C PHE A 241 -7.46 -14.54 -9.79
N ASP A 242 -6.52 -13.70 -9.35
CA ASP A 242 -6.36 -13.35 -7.94
C ASP A 242 -7.59 -12.60 -7.39
N MET A 243 -8.13 -11.66 -8.17
CA MET A 243 -9.33 -10.90 -7.77
C MET A 243 -10.58 -11.78 -7.71
N GLN A 244 -10.71 -12.75 -8.58
CA GLN A 244 -11.81 -13.73 -8.52
C GLN A 244 -11.70 -14.59 -7.24
N ALA A 245 -10.50 -15.04 -6.89
CA ALA A 245 -10.25 -15.77 -5.64
C ALA A 245 -10.60 -14.90 -4.41
N HIS A 246 -10.19 -13.63 -4.42
CA HIS A 246 -10.52 -12.68 -3.37
C HIS A 246 -12.03 -12.50 -3.20
N VAL A 247 -12.76 -12.16 -4.26
CA VAL A 247 -14.22 -11.93 -4.19
C VAL A 247 -14.97 -13.18 -3.77
N LYS A 248 -14.56 -14.36 -4.25
CA LYS A 248 -15.11 -15.66 -3.83
C LYS A 248 -14.88 -15.91 -2.34
N SER A 249 -13.69 -15.62 -1.82
CA SER A 249 -13.39 -15.74 -0.39
C SER A 249 -14.21 -14.74 0.43
N LEU A 250 -14.27 -13.48 -0.01
CA LEU A 250 -15.04 -12.43 0.64
C LEU A 250 -16.52 -12.78 0.73
N SER A 251 -17.10 -13.36 -0.32
CA SER A 251 -18.53 -13.72 -0.34
C SER A 251 -18.93 -14.68 0.79
N ARG A 252 -17.98 -15.48 1.31
CA ARG A 252 -18.22 -16.44 2.42
C ARG A 252 -18.38 -15.77 3.78
N VAL A 253 -17.84 -14.57 3.96
CA VAL A 253 -17.89 -13.81 5.21
C VAL A 253 -18.88 -12.64 5.18
N MET A 254 -19.52 -12.40 4.05
CA MET A 254 -20.59 -11.42 3.91
C MET A 254 -21.92 -11.92 4.47
N ALA A 255 -22.66 -11.04 5.13
CA ALA A 255 -24.04 -11.29 5.48
C ALA A 255 -24.93 -11.30 4.21
N ARG A 256 -26.00 -12.09 4.23
CA ARG A 256 -27.02 -12.03 3.18
C ARG A 256 -27.63 -10.62 3.13
N GLY A 257 -27.78 -10.04 1.95
CA GLY A 257 -28.19 -8.64 1.77
C GLY A 257 -27.07 -7.61 2.02
N GLY A 258 -25.89 -8.05 2.45
CA GLY A 258 -24.72 -7.18 2.62
C GLY A 258 -24.23 -6.60 1.30
N GLN A 259 -23.62 -5.44 1.34
CA GLN A 259 -23.19 -4.66 0.17
C GLN A 259 -21.69 -4.60 0.02
N VAL A 260 -21.21 -4.66 -1.21
CA VAL A 260 -19.80 -4.39 -1.56
C VAL A 260 -19.71 -3.14 -2.42
N HIS A 261 -18.69 -2.33 -2.18
CA HIS A 261 -18.41 -1.09 -2.89
C HIS A 261 -16.91 -1.03 -3.22
N TYR A 262 -16.55 -1.24 -4.48
CA TYR A 262 -15.17 -1.26 -4.95
C TYR A 262 -14.89 -0.05 -5.83
N VAL A 263 -13.93 0.77 -5.42
CA VAL A 263 -13.39 1.83 -6.28
C VAL A 263 -12.29 1.23 -7.14
N VAL A 264 -12.51 1.15 -8.43
CA VAL A 264 -11.58 0.54 -9.40
C VAL A 264 -11.29 1.47 -10.56
N GLY A 265 -10.10 1.35 -11.14
CA GLY A 265 -9.74 2.07 -12.35
C GLY A 265 -9.59 1.11 -13.53
N ASN A 266 -10.15 1.47 -14.68
CA ASN A 266 -9.80 0.79 -15.92
C ASN A 266 -8.33 1.08 -16.31
N SER A 267 -7.77 0.30 -17.21
CA SER A 267 -6.38 0.43 -17.64
C SER A 267 -6.26 0.18 -19.15
N LYS A 268 -5.18 0.64 -19.75
CA LYS A 268 -4.90 0.44 -21.16
C LYS A 268 -3.50 -0.12 -21.34
N PHE A 269 -3.40 -1.26 -22.00
CA PHE A 269 -2.14 -1.89 -22.38
C PHE A 269 -2.02 -1.81 -23.89
N PHE A 270 -1.04 -1.06 -24.38
CA PHE A 270 -0.95 -0.68 -25.80
C PHE A 270 -2.26 0.00 -26.25
N ASP A 271 -2.99 -0.62 -27.18
CA ASP A 271 -4.28 -0.11 -27.67
C ASP A 271 -5.48 -0.88 -27.09
N VAL A 272 -5.23 -1.84 -26.20
CA VAL A 272 -6.27 -2.68 -25.58
C VAL A 272 -6.71 -2.04 -24.26
N LEU A 273 -7.96 -1.57 -24.22
CA LEU A 273 -8.60 -1.13 -22.99
C LEU A 273 -9.02 -2.36 -22.18
N VAL A 274 -8.69 -2.36 -20.90
CA VAL A 274 -9.12 -3.37 -19.91
C VAL A 274 -10.22 -2.75 -19.07
N PRO A 275 -11.49 -3.06 -19.30
CA PRO A 275 -12.64 -2.50 -18.58
C PRO A 275 -12.81 -3.19 -17.24
N ALA A 276 -11.91 -2.88 -16.28
CA ALA A 276 -11.87 -3.53 -14.97
C ALA A 276 -13.22 -3.43 -14.25
N GLU A 277 -13.94 -2.31 -14.40
CA GLU A 277 -15.24 -2.06 -13.78
C GLU A 277 -16.31 -3.08 -14.22
N ARG A 278 -16.33 -3.47 -15.48
CA ARG A 278 -17.27 -4.48 -16.02
C ARG A 278 -16.87 -5.87 -15.55
N ILE A 279 -15.58 -6.19 -15.66
CA ILE A 279 -15.04 -7.47 -15.22
C ILE A 279 -15.30 -7.70 -13.73
N PHE A 280 -15.20 -6.67 -12.88
CA PHE A 280 -15.55 -6.78 -11.46
C PHE A 280 -17.05 -7.02 -11.25
N ALA A 281 -17.94 -6.39 -12.03
CA ALA A 281 -19.36 -6.67 -11.96
C ALA A 281 -19.63 -8.16 -12.26
N ASP A 282 -19.03 -8.72 -13.31
CA ASP A 282 -19.15 -10.14 -13.66
C ASP A 282 -18.56 -11.05 -12.56
N ILE A 283 -17.41 -10.69 -11.97
CA ILE A 283 -16.82 -11.43 -10.85
C ILE A 283 -17.79 -11.45 -9.66
N PHE A 284 -18.44 -10.34 -9.33
CA PHE A 284 -19.42 -10.30 -8.25
C PHE A 284 -20.61 -11.22 -8.52
N GLU A 285 -21.20 -11.16 -9.72
CA GLU A 285 -22.34 -12.01 -10.07
C GLU A 285 -22.00 -13.51 -10.00
N GLN A 286 -20.81 -13.90 -10.51
CA GLN A 286 -20.34 -15.27 -10.44
C GLN A 286 -19.94 -15.72 -9.02
N SER A 287 -19.68 -14.79 -8.12
CA SER A 287 -19.29 -15.08 -6.73
C SER A 287 -20.44 -15.02 -5.72
N GLY A 288 -21.70 -15.02 -6.19
CA GLY A 288 -22.88 -15.08 -5.34
C GLY A 288 -23.36 -13.71 -4.85
N PHE A 289 -23.10 -12.68 -5.63
CA PHE A 289 -23.74 -11.38 -5.48
C PHE A 289 -24.80 -11.18 -6.57
N ARG A 290 -25.58 -10.13 -6.47
CA ARG A 290 -26.61 -9.69 -7.43
C ARG A 290 -26.64 -8.18 -7.53
N ASP A 291 -27.40 -7.66 -8.50
CA ASP A 291 -27.63 -6.23 -8.69
C ASP A 291 -26.30 -5.45 -8.86
N ALA A 292 -25.33 -6.05 -9.59
CA ALA A 292 -24.07 -5.40 -9.85
C ALA A 292 -24.27 -4.11 -10.66
N SER A 293 -23.75 -3.01 -10.17
CA SER A 293 -23.86 -1.69 -10.79
C SER A 293 -22.51 -1.01 -10.91
N VAL A 294 -22.33 -0.22 -11.97
CA VAL A 294 -21.11 0.52 -12.27
C VAL A 294 -21.44 2.01 -12.38
N THR A 295 -20.82 2.83 -11.55
CA THR A 295 -20.97 4.29 -11.57
C THR A 295 -19.62 4.94 -11.84
N THR A 296 -19.53 5.83 -12.82
CA THR A 296 -18.32 6.61 -13.09
C THR A 296 -18.13 7.67 -12.00
N LEU A 297 -16.98 7.66 -11.33
CA LEU A 297 -16.65 8.64 -10.30
C LEU A 297 -15.92 9.84 -10.88
N ARG A 298 -14.83 9.61 -11.59
CA ARG A 298 -14.01 10.69 -12.17
C ARG A 298 -13.09 10.20 -13.27
N LYS A 299 -12.60 11.15 -14.05
CA LYS A 299 -11.51 10.92 -15.00
C LYS A 299 -10.17 10.90 -14.27
N ARG A 300 -9.30 9.92 -14.58
CA ARG A 300 -8.03 9.71 -13.86
C ARG A 300 -6.88 10.56 -14.36
N THR A 301 -6.81 10.78 -15.66
CA THR A 301 -5.67 11.45 -16.32
C THR A 301 -6.16 12.25 -17.53
N SER A 302 -5.23 12.94 -18.22
CA SER A 302 -5.51 13.58 -19.51
C SER A 302 -5.89 12.59 -20.63
N LYS A 303 -5.60 11.29 -20.47
CA LYS A 303 -6.01 10.26 -21.43
C LYS A 303 -7.53 10.11 -21.41
N ARG A 304 -8.16 10.21 -22.57
CA ARG A 304 -9.64 10.25 -22.71
C ARG A 304 -10.37 9.06 -22.10
N GLU A 305 -9.73 7.89 -22.05
CA GLU A 305 -10.37 6.60 -21.77
C GLU A 305 -10.14 6.06 -20.34
N LEU A 306 -9.38 6.80 -19.49
CA LEU A 306 -9.05 6.31 -18.15
C LEU A 306 -9.88 7.00 -17.08
N PHE A 307 -10.72 6.20 -16.42
CA PHE A 307 -11.65 6.64 -15.38
C PHE A 307 -11.49 5.82 -14.09
N GLU A 308 -12.02 6.34 -13.02
CA GLU A 308 -12.33 5.61 -11.80
C GLU A 308 -13.83 5.38 -11.71
N TYR A 309 -14.18 4.20 -11.26
CA TYR A 309 -15.55 3.73 -11.14
C TYR A 309 -15.82 3.20 -9.74
N LEU A 310 -17.05 3.34 -9.30
CA LEU A 310 -17.61 2.59 -8.18
C LEU A 310 -18.36 1.39 -8.74
N VAL A 311 -17.92 0.19 -8.37
CA VAL A 311 -18.62 -1.06 -8.66
C VAL A 311 -19.27 -1.53 -7.37
N SER A 312 -20.58 -1.68 -7.36
CA SER A 312 -21.34 -2.08 -6.18
C SER A 312 -22.18 -3.32 -6.49
N ALA A 313 -22.35 -4.19 -5.50
CA ALA A 313 -23.23 -5.35 -5.62
C ALA A 313 -23.75 -5.78 -4.24
N THR A 314 -24.83 -6.57 -4.22
CA THR A 314 -25.51 -7.04 -3.01
C THR A 314 -25.33 -8.56 -2.87
N LYS A 315 -24.97 -9.06 -1.71
CA LYS A 315 -24.84 -10.49 -1.41
C LYS A 315 -26.20 -11.18 -1.46
N ARG A 316 -26.31 -12.28 -2.22
CA ARG A 316 -27.52 -13.13 -2.28
C ARG A 316 -27.83 -13.81 -0.96
#